data_304b7f9fd0e7a712e3595f40829b5125
#
_entry.id   304b7f9fd0e7a712e3595f40829b5125
#
_cell.length_a   1.000
_cell.length_b   1.000
_cell.length_c   1.000
_cell.angle_alpha   90.00
_cell.angle_beta   90.00
_cell.angle_gamma   90.00
#
_symmetry.space_group_name_H-M   'P 1'
#
loop_
_entity.id
_entity.type
_entity.pdbx_description
1 polymer ?
#
loop_
_entity_poly.entity_id
_entity_poly.type
_entity_poly.pdbx_seq_one_letter_code
_entity_poly.pdbx_strand_id
1 'polypeptide(L)'
;MDAITAVKAARELLSTLTPLKTDCGRLCQGACCQGDEGTGMLLFPGEEALYENCTFARITPADFTLGGSEAMLFVCEGHCPREERPLACRLFPLFLAFLKSGKTKVRMDTRAAHICPLCDYGVIGLDDAFVDAARKAYDILLECPECERYLRDLHKACTL
;
A
#
# COMPACT_ATOMS: atom_id res chain seq x y z
N MET A 1 18.19 9.02 1.98
CA MET A 1 16.84 9.46 1.53
C MET A 1 15.90 9.37 2.72
N ASP A 2 15.17 10.42 3.01
CA ASP A 2 14.18 10.38 4.08
C ASP A 2 12.89 9.66 3.63
N ALA A 3 12.04 9.32 4.60
CA ALA A 3 10.86 8.51 4.33
C ALA A 3 9.88 9.19 3.36
N ILE A 4 9.57 10.47 3.57
CA ILE A 4 8.60 11.16 2.73
C ILE A 4 9.09 11.30 1.27
N THR A 5 10.38 11.49 1.08
CA THR A 5 10.99 11.55 -0.26
C THR A 5 10.87 10.20 -0.97
N ALA A 6 11.20 9.11 -0.27
CA ALA A 6 11.06 7.75 -0.80
C ALA A 6 9.59 7.43 -1.14
N VAL A 7 8.67 7.77 -0.26
CA VAL A 7 7.24 7.53 -0.45
C VAL A 7 6.70 8.31 -1.65
N LYS A 8 7.07 9.58 -1.79
CA LYS A 8 6.67 10.41 -2.94
C LYS A 8 7.18 9.83 -4.25
N ALA A 9 8.44 9.40 -4.30
CA ALA A 9 9.05 8.79 -5.48
C ALA A 9 8.33 7.48 -5.86
N ALA A 10 8.04 6.64 -4.88
CA ALA A 10 7.30 5.40 -5.09
C ALA A 10 5.88 5.67 -5.60
N ARG A 11 5.19 6.65 -5.04
CA ARG A 11 3.84 7.06 -5.49
C ARG A 11 3.84 7.49 -6.94
N GLU A 12 4.84 8.24 -7.36
CA GLU A 12 4.93 8.76 -8.73
C GLU A 12 5.03 7.63 -9.75
N LEU A 13 5.78 6.57 -9.45
CA LEU A 13 5.88 5.40 -10.34
C LEU A 13 4.52 4.73 -10.60
N LEU A 14 3.59 4.87 -9.69
CA LEU A 14 2.28 4.22 -9.73
C LEU A 14 1.14 5.21 -10.05
N SER A 15 1.46 6.45 -10.41
CA SER A 15 0.47 7.52 -10.55
C SER A 15 -0.57 7.26 -11.62
N THR A 16 -0.19 6.57 -12.72
CA THR A 16 -1.08 6.30 -13.87
C THR A 16 -1.38 4.81 -14.05
N LEU A 17 -0.90 3.97 -13.13
CA LEU A 17 -1.01 2.52 -13.25
C LEU A 17 -2.03 1.95 -12.25
N THR A 18 -2.72 0.90 -12.68
CA THR A 18 -3.66 0.14 -11.86
C THR A 18 -3.39 -1.36 -12.02
N PRO A 19 -3.85 -2.19 -11.08
CA PRO A 19 -3.67 -3.66 -11.18
C PRO A 19 -4.19 -4.24 -12.48
N LEU A 20 -5.20 -3.64 -13.08
CA LEU A 20 -5.70 -3.98 -14.41
C LEU A 20 -5.49 -2.78 -15.33
N LYS A 21 -5.55 -3.00 -16.66
CA LYS A 21 -5.47 -1.92 -17.66
C LYS A 21 -6.62 -0.93 -17.58
N THR A 22 -7.72 -1.33 -16.92
CA THR A 22 -8.86 -0.48 -16.61
C THR A 22 -8.92 -0.22 -15.11
N ASP A 23 -9.77 0.71 -14.68
CA ASP A 23 -9.97 0.95 -13.25
C ASP A 23 -10.49 -0.33 -12.58
N CYS A 24 -9.67 -0.93 -11.71
CA CYS A 24 -10.01 -2.17 -11.01
C CYS A 24 -11.21 -2.02 -10.07
N GLY A 25 -11.52 -0.80 -9.65
CA GLY A 25 -12.71 -0.51 -8.82
C GLY A 25 -14.03 -0.88 -9.50
N ARG A 26 -14.04 -0.96 -10.84
CA ARG A 26 -15.21 -1.41 -11.59
C ARG A 26 -15.51 -2.89 -11.37
N LEU A 27 -14.49 -3.69 -11.07
CA LEU A 27 -14.66 -5.14 -10.84
C LEU A 27 -15.27 -5.42 -9.46
N CYS A 28 -14.85 -4.68 -8.44
CA CYS A 28 -15.23 -4.94 -7.04
C CYS A 28 -16.07 -3.80 -6.43
N GLN A 29 -16.52 -2.85 -7.23
CA GLN A 29 -17.29 -1.68 -6.77
C GLN A 29 -16.56 -0.87 -5.70
N GLY A 30 -15.22 -0.80 -5.80
CA GLY A 30 -14.40 -0.04 -4.87
C GLY A 30 -14.31 -0.65 -3.47
N ALA A 31 -14.41 -1.99 -3.35
CA ALA A 31 -14.42 -2.66 -2.05
C ALA A 31 -13.23 -2.31 -1.16
N CYS A 32 -12.03 -2.10 -1.73
CA CYS A 32 -10.84 -1.72 -0.98
C CYS A 32 -10.90 -0.29 -0.42
N CYS A 33 -11.80 0.55 -0.93
CA CYS A 33 -12.03 1.91 -0.45
C CYS A 33 -13.10 1.98 0.65
N GLN A 34 -13.76 0.88 0.95
CA GLN A 34 -14.84 0.82 1.93
C GLN A 34 -14.28 0.32 3.26
N GLY A 35 -13.91 1.26 4.13
CA GLY A 35 -13.40 0.96 5.46
C GLY A 35 -14.19 1.69 6.54
N ASP A 36 -14.04 1.23 7.77
CA ASP A 36 -14.51 1.92 8.96
C ASP A 36 -13.35 2.14 9.93
N GLU A 37 -13.63 2.64 11.12
CA GLU A 37 -12.60 2.85 12.14
C GLU A 37 -11.90 1.52 12.47
N GLY A 38 -10.56 1.52 12.35
CA GLY A 38 -9.72 0.36 12.59
C GLY A 38 -9.50 -0.54 11.37
N THR A 39 -10.14 -0.24 10.23
CA THR A 39 -10.02 -1.06 9.01
C THR A 39 -9.50 -0.30 7.79
N GLY A 40 -8.94 0.88 7.99
CA GLY A 40 -8.37 1.69 6.91
C GLY A 40 -7.07 1.11 6.35
N MET A 41 -6.54 1.77 5.33
CA MET A 41 -5.24 1.43 4.75
C MET A 41 -4.12 2.03 5.59
N LEU A 42 -3.06 1.26 5.81
CA LEU A 42 -1.88 1.75 6.53
C LEU A 42 -1.11 2.76 5.69
N LEU A 43 -0.77 3.89 6.29
CA LEU A 43 0.10 4.88 5.66
C LEU A 43 1.56 4.50 5.86
N PHE A 44 2.38 4.77 4.87
CA PHE A 44 3.83 4.64 4.98
C PHE A 44 4.42 5.74 5.87
N PRO A 45 5.63 5.57 6.42
CA PRO A 45 6.24 6.56 7.30
C PRO A 45 6.28 7.96 6.68
N GLY A 46 5.78 8.95 7.39
CA GLY A 46 5.76 10.34 6.96
C GLY A 46 4.62 10.70 6.00
N GLU A 47 3.91 9.73 5.48
CA GLU A 47 2.86 9.97 4.47
C GLU A 47 1.67 10.74 5.04
N GLU A 48 1.40 10.64 6.34
CA GLU A 48 0.32 11.37 7.00
C GLU A 48 0.41 12.89 6.81
N ALA A 49 1.61 13.41 6.63
CA ALA A 49 1.82 14.85 6.38
C ALA A 49 1.17 15.33 5.07
N LEU A 50 0.93 14.42 4.13
CA LEU A 50 0.30 14.76 2.85
C LEU A 50 -1.22 14.94 2.98
N TYR A 51 -1.80 14.55 4.11
CA TYR A 51 -3.25 14.49 4.32
C TYR A 51 -3.76 15.40 5.44
N GLU A 52 -2.97 16.39 5.87
CA GLU A 52 -3.34 17.28 6.98
C GLU A 52 -4.67 18.03 6.75
N ASN A 53 -4.99 18.36 5.48
CA ASN A 53 -6.21 19.07 5.10
C ASN A 53 -7.16 18.19 4.28
N CYS A 54 -7.06 16.88 4.44
CA CYS A 54 -7.88 15.93 3.69
C CYS A 54 -9.35 15.96 4.11
N THR A 55 -10.25 16.02 3.14
CA THR A 55 -11.71 16.06 3.37
C THR A 55 -12.43 14.76 2.99
N PHE A 56 -11.74 13.84 2.29
CA PHE A 56 -12.34 12.60 1.77
C PHE A 56 -11.94 11.36 2.57
N ALA A 57 -11.13 11.53 3.60
CA ALA A 57 -10.69 10.44 4.47
C ALA A 57 -10.31 10.99 5.84
N ARG A 58 -10.26 10.10 6.82
CA ARG A 58 -9.79 10.42 8.17
C ARG A 58 -8.47 9.71 8.42
N ILE A 59 -7.53 10.39 9.07
CA ILE A 59 -6.26 9.82 9.50
C ILE A 59 -6.36 9.54 10.99
N THR A 60 -6.28 8.27 11.36
CA THR A 60 -6.40 7.85 12.76
C THR A 60 -5.22 6.96 13.15
N PRO A 61 -4.75 7.05 14.42
CA PRO A 61 -3.71 6.14 14.88
C PRO A 61 -4.29 4.72 15.04
N ALA A 62 -3.49 3.72 14.67
CA ALA A 62 -3.76 2.34 14.99
C ALA A 62 -3.29 2.06 16.43
N ASP A 63 -3.69 0.92 16.98
CA ASP A 63 -3.29 0.51 18.34
C ASP A 63 -1.99 -0.31 18.36
N PHE A 64 -1.17 -0.18 17.34
CA PHE A 64 0.12 -0.89 17.23
C PHE A 64 1.17 -0.01 16.56
N THR A 65 2.43 -0.46 16.61
CA THR A 65 3.55 0.24 15.98
C THR A 65 4.13 -0.55 14.82
N LEU A 66 4.69 0.17 13.83
CA LEU A 66 5.46 -0.40 12.73
C LEU A 66 6.71 0.46 12.52
N GLY A 67 7.86 -0.20 12.39
CA GLY A 67 9.12 0.51 12.20
C GLY A 67 9.53 1.41 13.38
N GLY A 68 9.00 1.13 14.57
CA GLY A 68 9.29 1.90 15.78
C GLY A 68 8.41 3.14 15.98
N SER A 69 7.44 3.36 15.11
CA SER A 69 6.50 4.49 15.22
C SER A 69 5.07 4.00 15.24
N GLU A 70 4.16 4.81 15.80
CA GLU A 70 2.74 4.51 15.79
C GLU A 70 2.25 4.37 14.34
N ALA A 71 1.57 3.27 14.04
CA ALA A 71 0.99 3.07 12.72
C ALA A 71 -0.21 4.00 12.52
N MET A 72 -0.32 4.58 11.32
CA MET A 72 -1.40 5.50 10.98
C MET A 72 -2.30 4.87 9.93
N LEU A 73 -3.61 4.98 10.11
CA LEU A 73 -4.63 4.46 9.21
C LEU A 73 -5.26 5.59 8.39
N PHE A 74 -5.39 5.35 7.09
CA PHE A 74 -6.16 6.17 6.17
C PHE A 74 -7.53 5.53 6.01
N VAL A 75 -8.54 6.11 6.66
CA VAL A 75 -9.92 5.61 6.62
C VAL A 75 -10.69 6.37 5.55
N CYS A 76 -10.78 5.77 4.36
CA CYS A 76 -11.44 6.37 3.21
C CYS A 76 -12.96 6.34 3.38
N GLU A 77 -13.64 7.41 2.92
CA GLU A 77 -15.10 7.50 2.94
C GLU A 77 -15.75 6.85 1.71
N GLY A 78 -15.05 5.94 1.04
CA GLY A 78 -15.55 5.19 -0.11
C GLY A 78 -15.12 5.74 -1.47
N HIS A 79 -14.58 6.93 -1.50
CA HIS A 79 -14.07 7.58 -2.71
C HIS A 79 -12.91 8.51 -2.38
N CYS A 80 -11.83 8.41 -3.16
CA CYS A 80 -10.77 9.40 -3.07
C CYS A 80 -10.28 9.74 -4.47
N PRO A 81 -9.89 11.02 -4.71
CA PRO A 81 -9.30 11.39 -5.99
C PRO A 81 -8.08 10.53 -6.29
N ARG A 82 -7.93 10.07 -7.53
CA ARG A 82 -6.87 9.15 -7.92
C ARG A 82 -5.48 9.69 -7.60
N GLU A 83 -5.24 10.97 -7.86
CA GLU A 83 -3.99 11.66 -7.59
C GLU A 83 -3.66 11.81 -6.11
N GLU A 84 -4.66 11.62 -5.24
CA GLU A 84 -4.52 11.73 -3.79
C GLU A 84 -4.40 10.37 -3.08
N ARG A 85 -4.46 9.28 -3.81
CA ARG A 85 -4.41 7.93 -3.21
C ARG A 85 -3.12 7.71 -2.44
N PRO A 86 -3.19 7.16 -1.21
CA PRO A 86 -2.00 6.73 -0.47
C PRO A 86 -1.23 5.65 -1.21
N LEU A 87 0.05 5.52 -0.89
CA LEU A 87 0.92 4.53 -1.53
C LEU A 87 0.39 3.11 -1.35
N ALA A 88 -0.09 2.76 -0.15
CA ALA A 88 -0.66 1.43 0.09
C ALA A 88 -1.85 1.13 -0.83
N CYS A 89 -2.71 2.13 -1.10
CA CYS A 89 -3.82 1.96 -2.03
C CYS A 89 -3.35 1.81 -3.47
N ARG A 90 -2.25 2.45 -3.85
CA ARG A 90 -1.66 2.33 -5.19
C ARG A 90 -0.98 0.98 -5.41
N LEU A 91 -0.39 0.41 -4.36
CA LEU A 91 0.26 -0.90 -4.38
C LEU A 91 -0.74 -2.05 -4.24
N PHE A 92 -1.90 -1.80 -3.64
CA PHE A 92 -2.90 -2.84 -3.40
C PHE A 92 -3.32 -3.52 -4.71
N PRO A 93 -3.40 -4.83 -4.81
CA PRO A 93 -3.34 -5.84 -3.74
C PRO A 93 -1.97 -6.49 -3.51
N LEU A 94 -0.87 -5.81 -3.86
CA LEU A 94 0.47 -6.35 -3.71
C LEU A 94 1.11 -5.95 -2.38
N PHE A 95 2.03 -6.78 -1.88
CA PHE A 95 2.90 -6.45 -0.76
C PHE A 95 4.28 -7.06 -0.94
N LEU A 96 5.25 -6.59 -0.14
CA LEU A 96 6.63 -7.05 -0.20
C LEU A 96 6.88 -8.12 0.87
N ALA A 97 7.29 -9.30 0.44
CA ALA A 97 7.72 -10.38 1.32
C ALA A 97 9.24 -10.43 1.41
N PHE A 98 9.74 -10.69 2.62
CA PHE A 98 11.16 -10.91 2.89
C PHE A 98 11.40 -12.40 3.04
N LEU A 99 12.22 -12.97 2.15
CA LEU A 99 12.49 -14.39 2.12
C LEU A 99 13.62 -14.75 3.10
N LYS A 100 13.69 -16.02 3.51
CA LYS A 100 14.75 -16.54 4.38
C LYS A 100 16.15 -16.37 3.77
N SER A 101 16.24 -16.33 2.43
CA SER A 101 17.50 -16.11 1.70
C SER A 101 18.02 -14.66 1.80
N GLY A 102 17.24 -13.73 2.37
CA GLY A 102 17.54 -12.30 2.40
C GLY A 102 17.01 -11.54 1.19
N LYS A 103 16.47 -12.23 0.19
CA LYS A 103 15.86 -11.61 -0.98
C LYS A 103 14.44 -11.17 -0.67
N THR A 104 13.93 -10.28 -1.49
CA THR A 104 12.54 -9.81 -1.41
C THR A 104 11.73 -10.30 -2.61
N LYS A 105 10.43 -10.39 -2.42
CA LYS A 105 9.51 -10.79 -3.49
C LYS A 105 8.19 -10.04 -3.34
N VAL A 106 7.71 -9.48 -4.44
CA VAL A 106 6.36 -8.91 -4.51
C VAL A 106 5.36 -10.05 -4.72
N ARG A 107 4.34 -10.10 -3.87
CA ARG A 107 3.27 -11.12 -3.95
C ARG A 107 1.93 -10.52 -3.56
N MET A 108 0.85 -11.29 -3.74
CA MET A 108 -0.49 -10.85 -3.34
C MET A 108 -0.56 -10.71 -1.82
N ASP A 109 -1.18 -9.62 -1.36
CA ASP A 109 -1.37 -9.34 0.05
C ASP A 109 -2.43 -10.28 0.62
N THR A 110 -2.08 -11.04 1.65
CA THR A 110 -3.01 -11.97 2.29
C THR A 110 -4.21 -11.26 2.91
N ARG A 111 -4.05 -10.01 3.31
CA ARG A 111 -5.14 -9.18 3.87
C ARG A 111 -6.19 -8.83 2.81
N ALA A 112 -5.81 -8.88 1.53
CA ALA A 112 -6.70 -8.56 0.42
C ALA A 112 -7.63 -9.71 0.03
N ALA A 113 -7.39 -10.92 0.52
CA ALA A 113 -8.07 -12.14 0.07
C ALA A 113 -9.61 -12.08 0.18
N HIS A 114 -10.14 -11.37 1.17
CA HIS A 114 -11.59 -11.24 1.39
C HIS A 114 -12.18 -9.97 0.78
N ILE A 115 -11.37 -9.13 0.15
CA ILE A 115 -11.78 -7.82 -0.35
C ILE A 115 -11.63 -7.73 -1.86
N CYS A 116 -10.48 -8.18 -2.38
CA CYS A 116 -10.11 -8.00 -3.78
C CYS A 116 -10.25 -9.29 -4.58
N PRO A 117 -11.17 -9.35 -5.56
CA PRO A 117 -11.33 -10.55 -6.40
C PRO A 117 -10.09 -10.89 -7.23
N LEU A 118 -9.17 -9.95 -7.43
CA LEU A 118 -7.91 -10.18 -8.15
C LEU A 118 -7.01 -11.20 -7.44
N CYS A 119 -7.19 -11.41 -6.13
CA CYS A 119 -6.43 -12.40 -5.37
C CYS A 119 -6.63 -13.82 -5.86
N ASP A 120 -7.77 -14.13 -6.48
CA ASP A 120 -8.08 -15.46 -7.01
C ASP A 120 -7.17 -15.82 -8.18
N TYR A 121 -6.62 -14.83 -8.89
CA TYR A 121 -5.78 -15.03 -10.08
C TYR A 121 -4.29 -14.90 -9.79
N GLY A 122 -3.91 -14.44 -8.59
CA GLY A 122 -2.52 -14.21 -8.23
C GLY A 122 -1.86 -13.07 -9.01
N VAL A 123 -0.55 -12.90 -8.82
CA VAL A 123 0.22 -11.83 -9.47
C VAL A 123 0.16 -11.92 -11.00
N ILE A 124 0.07 -13.13 -11.53
CA ILE A 124 0.05 -13.38 -12.98
C ILE A 124 -1.21 -12.80 -13.66
N GLY A 125 -2.29 -12.61 -12.91
CA GLY A 125 -3.52 -11.99 -13.41
C GLY A 125 -3.49 -10.46 -13.45
N LEU A 126 -2.41 -9.84 -12.97
CA LEU A 126 -2.27 -8.39 -12.93
C LEU A 126 -1.55 -7.87 -14.17
N ASP A 127 -1.76 -6.59 -14.48
CA ASP A 127 -1.02 -5.91 -15.56
C ASP A 127 0.49 -5.92 -15.26
N ASP A 128 1.30 -6.40 -16.20
CA ASP A 128 2.75 -6.48 -16.04
C ASP A 128 3.40 -5.13 -15.75
N ALA A 129 2.93 -4.07 -16.39
CA ALA A 129 3.43 -2.71 -16.14
C ALA A 129 3.19 -2.27 -14.70
N PHE A 130 2.05 -2.64 -14.13
CA PHE A 130 1.72 -2.36 -12.73
C PHE A 130 2.66 -3.14 -11.79
N VAL A 131 2.85 -4.42 -12.03
CA VAL A 131 3.72 -5.27 -11.20
C VAL A 131 5.17 -4.78 -11.25
N ASP A 132 5.67 -4.42 -12.44
CA ASP A 132 7.03 -3.90 -12.59
C ASP A 132 7.21 -2.56 -11.86
N ALA A 133 6.23 -1.66 -11.95
CA ALA A 133 6.26 -0.39 -11.23
C ALA A 133 6.21 -0.61 -9.72
N ALA A 134 5.43 -1.57 -9.24
CA ALA A 134 5.39 -1.93 -7.82
C ALA A 134 6.75 -2.43 -7.33
N ARG A 135 7.42 -3.28 -8.10
CA ARG A 135 8.78 -3.76 -7.76
C ARG A 135 9.76 -2.59 -7.63
N LYS A 136 9.75 -1.68 -8.60
CA LYS A 136 10.61 -0.49 -8.57
C LYS A 136 10.28 0.43 -7.39
N ALA A 137 9.01 0.58 -7.07
CA ALA A 137 8.56 1.37 -5.91
C ALA A 137 9.12 0.78 -4.61
N TYR A 138 9.04 -0.54 -4.44
CA TYR A 138 9.61 -1.21 -3.27
C TYR A 138 11.13 -1.09 -3.23
N ASP A 139 11.83 -1.17 -4.36
CA ASP A 139 13.27 -0.96 -4.40
C ASP A 139 13.65 0.43 -3.87
N ILE A 140 12.91 1.47 -4.27
CA ILE A 140 13.12 2.83 -3.75
C ILE A 140 12.87 2.89 -2.23
N LEU A 141 11.79 2.28 -1.76
CA LEU A 141 11.46 2.28 -0.33
C LEU A 141 12.53 1.57 0.50
N LEU A 142 13.14 0.51 -0.03
CA LEU A 142 14.19 -0.23 0.66
C LEU A 142 15.50 0.56 0.78
N GLU A 143 15.70 1.61 -0.02
CA GLU A 143 16.84 2.53 0.12
C GLU A 143 16.71 3.45 1.35
N CYS A 144 15.51 3.56 1.91
CA CYS A 144 15.22 4.35 3.11
C CYS A 144 15.16 3.43 4.32
N PRO A 145 16.08 3.56 5.30
CA PRO A 145 16.09 2.67 6.48
C PRO A 145 14.78 2.67 7.28
N GLU A 146 14.12 3.80 7.37
CA GLU A 146 12.84 3.93 8.08
C GLU A 146 11.73 3.14 7.35
N CYS A 147 11.67 3.26 6.03
CA CYS A 147 10.71 2.50 5.22
C CYS A 147 11.04 1.01 5.23
N GLU A 148 12.31 0.63 5.21
CA GLU A 148 12.71 -0.77 5.30
C GLU A 148 12.27 -1.39 6.63
N ARG A 149 12.49 -0.71 7.74
CA ARG A 149 12.03 -1.21 9.05
C ARG A 149 10.52 -1.39 9.08
N TYR A 150 9.80 -0.40 8.56
CA TYR A 150 8.34 -0.46 8.45
C TYR A 150 7.89 -1.69 7.65
N LEU A 151 8.48 -1.92 6.48
CA LEU A 151 8.13 -3.04 5.60
C LEU A 151 8.46 -4.40 6.24
N ARG A 152 9.58 -4.51 6.96
CA ARG A 152 9.94 -5.73 7.67
C ARG A 152 8.96 -6.05 8.78
N ASP A 153 8.56 -5.05 9.55
CA ASP A 153 7.57 -5.24 10.63
C ASP A 153 6.20 -5.58 10.06
N LEU A 154 5.81 -4.94 8.96
CA LEU A 154 4.55 -5.27 8.29
C LEU A 154 4.55 -6.71 7.77
N HIS A 155 5.65 -7.16 7.17
CA HIS A 155 5.78 -8.54 6.71
C HIS A 155 5.63 -9.52 7.88
N LYS A 156 6.30 -9.28 9.01
CA LYS A 156 6.18 -10.13 10.20
C LYS A 156 4.74 -10.20 10.69
N ALA A 157 4.05 -9.06 10.75
CA ALA A 157 2.66 -9.00 11.20
C ALA A 157 1.72 -9.77 10.29
N CYS A 158 1.98 -9.79 8.97
CA CYS A 158 1.13 -10.45 7.98
C CYS A 158 1.42 -11.95 7.82
N THR A 159 2.54 -12.45 8.34
CA THR A 159 2.97 -13.85 8.17
C THR A 159 2.86 -14.70 9.43
N LEU A 160 2.36 -14.15 10.50
CA LEU A 160 2.12 -14.86 11.76
C LEU A 160 0.82 -15.67 11.71
#